data_d85e8e1aff934e242cadcb4ff67df5d8
#
_entry.id   d85e8e1aff934e242cadcb4ff67df5d8
#
_cell.length_a   1.000
_cell.length_b   1.000
_cell.length_c   1.000
_cell.angle_alpha   90.00
_cell.angle_beta   90.00
_cell.angle_gamma   90.00
#
_symmetry.space_group_name_H-M   'P 1'
#
loop_
_entity.id
_entity.type
_entity.pdbx_description
1 polymer ?
#
loop_
_entity_poly.entity_id
_entity_poly.type
_entity_poly.pdbx_seq_one_letter_code
_entity_poly.pdbx_strand_id
1 'polypeptide(L)'
;MKQRRFRCLRASAGTSVAIAASVMVVIMTAGQASAETPSPVPQPTPTPTLAASKPAPSSTPSTNGTFPNSEGSDSAGAVAVKADGSLSLSVESTGGPVADRFFQDIGSYSFAGSASDLNDGTEIEIYRRSTSSGWILQTSTQLSNGDFSVTMPVRERGTFTFIATTGGLPGSGDEISSNEVTITVEDSKITLGEAVAKIDSLKNPTVSGAIVPARSGVEVHIEVKISDSYQLADTTTTDSSGRFSLSLGYGNGSLATYRIRGTYKAPNRDRREVSNSETFTRIAVINAVVTQTTPAEVETTYHAGCPVGPSDLRTVAMNFYGRDKKMHRGLLVVRSDLTTEVIRSFKTALGHRFRIAKMKNPNVYGGNDPVQMEANNSSAFNCRQVVGNPYKLSPHSYGTSIDVNPVQNPYRDVNGKWWPENGKPYIDRSPVRAGMLTKYSYLTEKLRSYNFFWGGLWYPGRDYQHFEYRG
;
A
#
# COMPACT_ATOMS: atom_id res chain seq x y z
N MET A 1 68.24 8.51 -16.68
CA MET A 1 68.99 9.69 -16.22
C MET A 1 68.02 10.81 -15.86
N LYS A 2 68.22 11.34 -14.64
CA LYS A 2 67.67 12.56 -14.02
C LYS A 2 66.20 12.54 -13.58
N GLN A 3 66.05 12.20 -12.29
CA GLN A 3 65.06 12.67 -11.34
C GLN A 3 65.10 14.21 -11.21
N ARG A 4 63.92 14.81 -10.93
CA ARG A 4 63.83 15.96 -10.00
C ARG A 4 62.54 15.92 -9.21
N ARG A 5 62.68 15.76 -7.89
CA ARG A 5 61.72 16.06 -6.81
C ARG A 5 61.68 17.56 -6.59
N PHE A 6 60.54 18.11 -6.16
CA PHE A 6 60.40 19.21 -5.19
C PHE A 6 58.93 19.23 -4.77
N ARG A 7 58.60 18.90 -3.59
CA ARG A 7 58.57 19.51 -2.25
C ARG A 7 57.21 20.21 -1.99
N CYS A 8 56.61 19.73 -0.88
CA CYS A 8 55.49 20.25 -0.11
C CYS A 8 55.62 21.76 0.22
N LEU A 9 54.46 22.40 0.32
CA LEU A 9 54.22 23.50 1.29
C LEU A 9 52.78 23.38 1.86
N ARG A 10 52.70 23.39 3.19
CA ARG A 10 51.51 23.54 4.03
C ARG A 10 51.16 25.03 4.16
N ALA A 11 49.88 25.33 4.26
CA ALA A 11 49.27 26.34 5.15
C ALA A 11 47.73 26.26 4.92
N SER A 12 46.91 25.95 5.81
CA SER A 12 46.42 26.49 7.11
C SER A 12 45.22 27.42 6.93
N ALA A 13 44.17 27.06 7.72
CA ALA A 13 43.05 27.89 8.22
C ALA A 13 41.98 28.32 7.18
N GLY A 14 40.75 27.83 7.17
CA GLY A 14 39.79 28.09 8.24
C GLY A 14 38.81 29.16 7.78
N THR A 15 37.61 28.79 7.38
CA THR A 15 36.40 29.60 7.72
C THR A 15 35.15 28.76 7.42
N SER A 16 34.45 28.39 8.47
CA SER A 16 33.10 27.84 8.40
C SER A 16 32.12 28.95 8.06
N VAL A 17 31.42 28.83 6.95
CA VAL A 17 30.25 29.68 6.66
C VAL A 17 29.01 28.85 6.96
N ALA A 18 28.33 29.20 8.04
CA ALA A 18 26.99 28.72 8.37
C ALA A 18 25.99 29.43 7.43
N ILE A 19 25.32 28.65 6.57
CA ILE A 19 24.19 29.16 5.79
C ILE A 19 22.93 28.95 6.65
N ALA A 20 22.43 30.06 7.20
CA ALA A 20 21.12 30.12 7.83
C ALA A 20 20.05 30.11 6.73
N ALA A 21 19.20 29.06 6.72
CA ALA A 21 18.01 29.02 5.88
C ALA A 21 16.92 29.88 6.52
N SER A 22 16.66 31.05 5.94
CA SER A 22 15.51 31.90 6.29
C SER A 22 14.25 31.30 5.67
N VAL A 23 13.35 30.82 6.51
CA VAL A 23 11.98 30.46 6.15
C VAL A 23 11.18 31.74 6.02
N MET A 24 10.86 32.14 4.80
CA MET A 24 9.95 33.24 4.51
C MET A 24 8.51 32.73 4.53
N VAL A 25 7.76 33.01 5.58
CA VAL A 25 6.32 32.78 5.67
C VAL A 25 5.63 33.92 4.91
N VAL A 26 5.07 33.60 3.74
CA VAL A 26 4.18 34.50 3.02
C VAL A 26 2.76 34.29 3.51
N ILE A 27 2.26 35.23 4.30
CA ILE A 27 0.84 35.31 4.68
C ILE A 27 0.09 35.93 3.50
N MET A 28 -0.65 35.10 2.75
CA MET A 28 -1.63 35.60 1.80
C MET A 28 -2.97 35.79 2.51
N THR A 29 -3.43 37.03 2.56
CA THR A 29 -4.77 37.41 2.98
C THR A 29 -5.79 36.91 1.98
N ALA A 30 -6.75 36.11 2.44
CA ALA A 30 -7.84 35.61 1.63
C ALA A 30 -8.85 36.75 1.34
N GLY A 31 -9.01 37.08 0.07
CA GLY A 31 -10.17 37.83 -0.42
C GLY A 31 -11.40 36.91 -0.47
N GLN A 32 -12.48 37.37 0.14
CA GLN A 32 -13.78 36.68 0.10
C GLN A 32 -14.34 36.69 -1.31
N ALA A 33 -14.47 35.51 -1.92
CA ALA A 33 -15.32 35.28 -3.07
C ALA A 33 -16.60 34.57 -2.57
N SER A 34 -17.74 35.14 -2.87
CA SER A 34 -19.07 34.63 -2.53
C SER A 34 -19.27 33.26 -3.15
N ALA A 35 -19.56 32.27 -2.32
CA ALA A 35 -19.89 30.93 -2.76
C ALA A 35 -21.37 30.87 -3.19
N GLU A 36 -21.61 30.56 -4.45
CA GLU A 36 -22.91 30.08 -4.92
C GLU A 36 -23.12 28.66 -4.42
N THR A 37 -24.22 28.41 -3.73
CA THR A 37 -24.63 27.11 -3.24
C THR A 37 -25.09 26.22 -4.40
N PRO A 38 -24.56 25.01 -4.57
CA PRO A 38 -25.12 24.06 -5.53
C PRO A 38 -26.42 23.47 -5.03
N SER A 39 -27.41 23.39 -5.92
CA SER A 39 -28.73 22.76 -5.71
C SER A 39 -28.59 21.30 -5.30
N PRO A 40 -29.46 20.76 -4.44
CA PRO A 40 -29.39 19.39 -3.95
C PRO A 40 -29.76 18.38 -5.03
N VAL A 41 -28.91 17.35 -5.15
CA VAL A 41 -29.16 16.14 -5.94
C VAL A 41 -30.30 15.36 -5.30
N PRO A 42 -31.32 14.87 -6.05
CA PRO A 42 -32.43 14.10 -5.49
C PRO A 42 -31.92 12.73 -4.98
N GLN A 43 -32.26 12.41 -3.75
CA GLN A 43 -32.06 11.10 -3.15
C GLN A 43 -33.04 10.06 -3.73
N PRO A 44 -32.61 8.80 -3.91
CA PRO A 44 -33.52 7.72 -4.29
C PRO A 44 -34.47 7.38 -3.15
N THR A 45 -35.76 7.27 -3.47
CA THR A 45 -36.86 6.82 -2.60
C THR A 45 -36.61 5.39 -2.09
N PRO A 46 -36.86 5.10 -0.80
CA PRO A 46 -36.72 3.73 -0.28
C PRO A 46 -37.90 2.87 -0.76
N THR A 47 -37.56 1.67 -1.21
CA THR A 47 -38.50 0.60 -1.56
C THR A 47 -39.18 0.07 -0.27
N PRO A 48 -40.47 -0.20 -0.25
CA PRO A 48 -41.16 -0.68 0.96
C PRO A 48 -40.78 -2.15 1.26
N THR A 49 -40.31 -2.36 2.48
CA THR A 49 -40.04 -3.69 3.06
C THR A 49 -41.36 -4.35 3.42
N LEU A 50 -41.62 -5.52 2.89
CA LEU A 50 -42.72 -6.41 3.26
C LEU A 50 -42.53 -6.90 4.71
N ALA A 51 -43.53 -6.68 5.54
CA ALA A 51 -43.61 -7.15 6.92
C ALA A 51 -43.69 -8.68 6.97
N ALA A 52 -42.76 -9.29 7.69
CA ALA A 52 -42.82 -10.71 8.04
C ALA A 52 -43.73 -10.88 9.26
N SER A 53 -44.71 -11.74 9.12
CA SER A 53 -45.69 -12.13 10.13
C SER A 53 -45.08 -13.03 11.20
N LYS A 54 -45.44 -12.76 12.45
CA LYS A 54 -45.12 -13.48 13.68
C LYS A 54 -45.89 -14.82 13.74
N PRO A 55 -45.29 -15.99 14.07
CA PRO A 55 -46.05 -17.13 14.51
C PRO A 55 -46.28 -17.13 16.02
N ALA A 56 -47.46 -17.52 16.44
CA ALA A 56 -47.93 -17.70 17.81
C ALA A 56 -47.47 -19.03 18.41
N PRO A 57 -47.54 -19.17 19.75
CA PRO A 57 -46.93 -20.30 20.46
C PRO A 57 -47.81 -21.54 20.46
N SER A 58 -47.21 -22.71 20.38
CA SER A 58 -47.90 -24.01 20.60
C SER A 58 -47.21 -24.82 21.69
N SER A 59 -48.04 -25.31 22.53
CA SER A 59 -47.94 -26.08 23.76
C SER A 59 -47.14 -27.37 23.72
N THR A 60 -46.55 -27.68 24.86
CA THR A 60 -46.00 -29.01 25.28
C THR A 60 -47.04 -30.14 25.21
N PRO A 61 -46.61 -31.42 25.07
CA PRO A 61 -46.50 -32.23 26.29
C PRO A 61 -45.26 -33.15 26.34
N SER A 62 -44.92 -33.48 27.59
CA SER A 62 -44.02 -34.45 28.15
C SER A 62 -44.27 -35.87 27.65
N THR A 63 -43.20 -36.66 27.44
CA THR A 63 -43.08 -38.05 27.94
C THR A 63 -41.64 -38.57 27.84
N ASN A 64 -41.29 -39.34 28.82
CA ASN A 64 -40.08 -40.13 29.12
C ASN A 64 -39.46 -40.90 27.95
N GLY A 65 -38.11 -41.01 27.96
CA GLY A 65 -37.36 -41.97 27.15
C GLY A 65 -35.87 -42.00 27.50
N THR A 66 -35.51 -42.97 28.23
CA THR A 66 -34.26 -43.57 28.67
C THR A 66 -33.01 -43.31 27.80
N PHE A 67 -31.87 -43.16 28.48
CA PHE A 67 -30.51 -43.05 27.95
C PHE A 67 -30.05 -44.25 27.10
N PRO A 68 -29.02 -44.09 26.21
CA PRO A 68 -27.70 -44.52 26.61
C PRO A 68 -26.54 -43.56 26.29
N ASN A 69 -25.47 -43.71 27.04
CA ASN A 69 -24.17 -43.09 26.98
C ASN A 69 -23.56 -43.00 25.59
N SER A 70 -22.96 -41.89 25.29
CA SER A 70 -21.76 -41.83 24.45
C SER A 70 -20.84 -40.70 24.94
N GLU A 71 -19.67 -41.11 25.17
CA GLU A 71 -18.45 -40.51 25.65
C GLU A 71 -18.16 -39.06 25.20
N GLY A 72 -17.77 -38.26 26.13
CA GLY A 72 -16.71 -37.35 26.35
C GLY A 72 -16.06 -36.64 25.17
N SER A 73 -16.27 -35.35 25.06
CA SER A 73 -15.25 -34.45 24.55
C SER A 73 -14.78 -33.61 25.73
N ASP A 74 -13.55 -33.84 26.14
CA ASP A 74 -12.85 -33.12 27.20
C ASP A 74 -12.78 -31.62 26.87
N SER A 75 -13.68 -30.83 27.44
CA SER A 75 -13.41 -29.43 27.69
C SER A 75 -12.50 -29.36 28.92
N ALA A 76 -11.20 -29.14 28.71
CA ALA A 76 -10.27 -28.91 29.81
C ALA A 76 -10.52 -27.52 30.43
N GLY A 77 -11.66 -27.35 31.05
CA GLY A 77 -11.86 -26.43 32.16
C GLY A 77 -11.06 -26.99 33.33
N ALA A 78 -10.16 -26.21 33.91
CA ALA A 78 -9.43 -26.64 35.09
C ALA A 78 -10.43 -26.87 36.24
N VAL A 79 -10.85 -28.12 36.44
CA VAL A 79 -11.68 -28.48 37.54
C VAL A 79 -10.83 -28.43 38.80
N ALA A 80 -11.17 -27.54 39.71
CA ALA A 80 -10.56 -27.47 41.04
C ALA A 80 -10.84 -28.77 41.80
N VAL A 81 -9.83 -29.60 41.97
CA VAL A 81 -9.89 -30.74 42.88
C VAL A 81 -9.66 -30.20 44.26
N LYS A 82 -10.65 -30.33 45.18
CA LYS A 82 -10.54 -29.94 46.57
C LYS A 82 -9.44 -30.80 47.20
N ALA A 83 -8.33 -30.18 47.61
CA ALA A 83 -7.32 -30.82 48.42
C ALA A 83 -7.91 -31.04 49.86
N ASP A 84 -7.44 -32.04 50.59
CA ASP A 84 -7.77 -32.28 52.00
C ASP A 84 -7.15 -31.12 52.87
N GLY A 85 -7.63 -29.94 52.69
CA GLY A 85 -7.18 -28.74 53.33
C GLY A 85 -8.20 -27.63 53.13
N SER A 86 -8.19 -26.66 53.99
CA SER A 86 -9.12 -25.52 54.04
C SER A 86 -8.95 -24.50 52.89
N LEU A 87 -8.08 -24.71 51.88
CA LEU A 87 -7.79 -23.73 50.83
C LEU A 87 -7.97 -24.36 49.43
N SER A 88 -8.66 -23.62 48.52
CA SER A 88 -8.82 -24.02 47.11
C SER A 88 -8.32 -22.92 46.19
N LEU A 89 -7.93 -23.27 44.93
CA LEU A 89 -7.52 -22.32 43.91
C LEU A 89 -8.14 -22.73 42.55
N SER A 90 -8.70 -21.73 41.87
CA SER A 90 -9.01 -21.78 40.41
C SER A 90 -8.28 -20.65 39.70
N VAL A 91 -7.99 -20.84 38.40
CA VAL A 91 -7.33 -19.85 37.54
C VAL A 91 -8.07 -19.77 36.23
N GLU A 92 -8.66 -18.63 35.93
CA GLU A 92 -9.41 -18.38 34.71
C GLU A 92 -8.76 -17.25 33.86
N SER A 93 -9.03 -17.25 32.56
CA SER A 93 -8.65 -16.18 31.65
C SER A 93 -9.72 -15.09 31.62
N THR A 94 -9.35 -13.86 31.92
CA THR A 94 -10.24 -12.69 31.83
C THR A 94 -9.71 -11.64 30.88
N GLY A 95 -10.62 -10.97 30.16
CA GLY A 95 -10.23 -9.95 29.17
C GLY A 95 -9.49 -10.47 27.94
N GLY A 96 -9.34 -11.81 27.82
CA GLY A 96 -8.84 -12.46 26.60
C GLY A 96 -9.97 -12.65 25.57
N PRO A 97 -9.62 -12.84 24.29
CA PRO A 97 -10.60 -13.01 23.22
C PRO A 97 -11.22 -14.42 23.15
N VAL A 98 -10.66 -15.38 23.86
CA VAL A 98 -11.10 -16.78 23.93
C VAL A 98 -11.21 -17.16 25.39
N ALA A 99 -12.37 -17.66 25.80
CA ALA A 99 -12.59 -18.14 27.15
C ALA A 99 -11.64 -19.33 27.45
N ASP A 100 -11.16 -19.42 28.68
CA ASP A 100 -10.31 -20.49 29.21
C ASP A 100 -8.98 -20.72 28.49
N ARG A 101 -8.56 -19.76 27.62
CA ARG A 101 -7.26 -19.78 26.97
C ARG A 101 -6.44 -18.53 27.34
N PHE A 102 -5.17 -18.75 27.61
CA PHE A 102 -4.23 -17.72 28.01
C PHE A 102 -3.29 -17.39 26.86
N PHE A 103 -3.14 -16.12 26.59
CA PHE A 103 -2.23 -15.63 25.55
C PHE A 103 -1.26 -14.58 26.10
N GLN A 104 -0.01 -14.68 25.71
CA GLN A 104 1.03 -13.75 26.10
C GLN A 104 0.61 -12.30 25.79
N ASP A 105 0.76 -11.43 26.79
CA ASP A 105 0.46 -9.98 26.73
C ASP A 105 -1.00 -9.63 26.41
N ILE A 106 -1.93 -10.60 26.55
CA ILE A 106 -3.36 -10.41 26.27
C ILE A 106 -4.17 -10.99 27.42
N GLY A 107 -5.07 -10.17 27.98
CA GLY A 107 -5.90 -10.55 29.12
C GLY A 107 -5.12 -10.65 30.43
N SER A 108 -5.79 -11.24 31.42
CA SER A 108 -5.27 -11.41 32.78
C SER A 108 -5.58 -12.82 33.30
N TYR A 109 -4.76 -13.29 34.22
CA TYR A 109 -5.14 -14.37 35.13
C TYR A 109 -6.17 -13.81 36.12
N SER A 110 -7.26 -14.54 36.33
CA SER A 110 -8.20 -14.33 37.43
C SER A 110 -8.02 -15.49 38.40
N PHE A 111 -7.36 -15.25 39.50
CA PHE A 111 -7.22 -16.23 40.57
C PHE A 111 -8.42 -16.10 41.50
N ALA A 112 -9.06 -17.18 41.86
CA ALA A 112 -10.15 -17.23 42.83
C ALA A 112 -10.09 -18.52 43.61
N GLY A 113 -10.61 -18.49 44.83
CA GLY A 113 -10.67 -19.67 45.66
C GLY A 113 -11.38 -19.40 47.00
N SER A 114 -11.51 -20.44 47.81
CA SER A 114 -12.18 -20.38 49.10
C SER A 114 -11.39 -21.14 50.20
N ALA A 115 -11.63 -20.75 51.41
CA ALA A 115 -11.10 -21.43 52.62
C ALA A 115 -12.20 -21.54 53.68
N SER A 116 -12.33 -22.72 54.33
CA SER A 116 -13.39 -22.96 55.29
C SER A 116 -12.99 -22.66 56.75
N ASP A 117 -11.70 -22.72 57.08
CA ASP A 117 -11.21 -22.65 58.47
C ASP A 117 -10.21 -21.53 58.74
N LEU A 118 -10.24 -20.50 57.89
CA LEU A 118 -9.39 -19.29 57.99
C LEU A 118 -10.24 -18.05 58.29
N ASN A 119 -9.66 -17.12 59.07
CA ASN A 119 -10.31 -15.85 59.38
C ASN A 119 -10.27 -14.89 58.21
N ASP A 120 -11.30 -14.03 58.10
CA ASP A 120 -11.29 -12.91 57.18
C ASP A 120 -10.07 -12.01 57.49
N GLY A 121 -9.47 -11.50 56.39
CA GLY A 121 -8.23 -10.74 56.47
C GLY A 121 -6.96 -11.58 56.41
N THR A 122 -7.06 -12.93 56.44
CA THR A 122 -5.89 -13.79 56.20
C THR A 122 -5.30 -13.51 54.85
N GLU A 123 -3.98 -13.28 54.78
CA GLU A 123 -3.27 -13.05 53.52
C GLU A 123 -3.12 -14.36 52.73
N ILE A 124 -3.57 -14.35 51.51
CA ILE A 124 -3.44 -15.44 50.55
C ILE A 124 -2.40 -15.05 49.51
N GLU A 125 -1.34 -15.81 49.41
CA GLU A 125 -0.21 -15.60 48.52
C GLU A 125 -0.31 -16.57 47.31
N ILE A 126 -0.24 -16.03 46.11
CA ILE A 126 -0.27 -16.83 44.87
C ILE A 126 1.15 -17.01 44.33
N TYR A 127 1.61 -18.25 44.34
CA TYR A 127 2.92 -18.62 43.83
C TYR A 127 2.80 -19.25 42.45
N ARG A 128 3.84 -19.10 41.66
CA ARG A 128 4.00 -19.72 40.33
C ARG A 128 5.33 -20.45 40.25
N ARG A 129 5.33 -21.61 39.58
CA ARG A 129 6.56 -22.24 39.09
C ARG A 129 6.46 -22.58 37.59
N SER A 130 7.59 -22.58 36.88
CA SER A 130 7.73 -23.23 35.58
C SER A 130 8.30 -24.62 35.75
N THR A 131 8.36 -25.42 34.68
CA THR A 131 8.93 -26.78 34.71
C THR A 131 10.38 -26.85 35.17
N SER A 132 11.09 -25.75 35.23
CA SER A 132 12.54 -25.66 35.56
C SER A 132 12.87 -24.70 36.70
N SER A 133 11.87 -24.09 37.36
CA SER A 133 12.10 -23.12 38.42
C SER A 133 11.41 -23.56 39.73
N GLY A 134 11.90 -23.04 40.84
CA GLY A 134 11.20 -23.11 42.16
C GLY A 134 9.96 -22.18 42.15
N TRP A 135 9.25 -22.19 43.28
CA TRP A 135 8.11 -21.30 43.51
C TRP A 135 8.53 -19.84 43.61
N ILE A 136 7.80 -18.97 42.93
CA ILE A 136 8.03 -17.52 42.91
C ILE A 136 6.69 -16.82 43.20
N LEU A 137 6.66 -15.98 44.24
CA LEU A 137 5.49 -15.18 44.56
C LEU A 137 5.10 -14.27 43.39
N GLN A 138 3.83 -14.29 43.02
CA GLN A 138 3.28 -13.50 41.95
C GLN A 138 2.44 -12.33 42.42
N THR A 139 1.59 -12.57 43.38
CA THR A 139 0.67 -11.59 43.97
C THR A 139 0.14 -12.11 45.29
N SER A 140 -0.47 -11.21 46.12
CA SER A 140 -1.24 -11.61 47.27
C SER A 140 -2.59 -10.89 47.29
N THR A 141 -3.52 -11.42 48.08
CA THR A 141 -4.84 -10.86 48.35
C THR A 141 -5.29 -11.26 49.74
N GLN A 142 -6.41 -10.73 50.24
CA GLN A 142 -6.95 -11.09 51.54
C GLN A 142 -8.23 -11.92 51.40
N LEU A 143 -8.42 -12.84 52.31
CA LEU A 143 -9.65 -13.63 52.45
C LEU A 143 -10.77 -12.69 52.95
N SER A 144 -11.95 -12.82 52.37
CA SER A 144 -13.15 -12.08 52.71
C SER A 144 -14.40 -12.96 52.61
N ASN A 145 -15.13 -13.14 53.69
CA ASN A 145 -16.28 -14.05 53.78
C ASN A 145 -15.94 -15.46 53.30
N GLY A 146 -14.75 -15.96 53.60
CA GLY A 146 -14.27 -17.28 53.23
C GLY A 146 -13.82 -17.41 51.76
N ASP A 147 -13.86 -16.33 50.97
CA ASP A 147 -13.44 -16.33 49.53
C ASP A 147 -12.31 -15.33 49.29
N PHE A 148 -11.54 -15.57 48.23
CA PHE A 148 -10.55 -14.61 47.73
C PHE A 148 -10.60 -14.53 46.22
N SER A 149 -10.21 -13.36 45.69
CA SER A 149 -9.95 -13.18 44.26
C SER A 149 -8.91 -12.09 44.00
N VAL A 150 -8.11 -12.28 42.96
CA VAL A 150 -7.14 -11.27 42.48
C VAL A 150 -6.86 -11.50 41.00
N THR A 151 -6.54 -10.42 40.28
CA THR A 151 -6.21 -10.49 38.84
C THR A 151 -4.81 -9.95 38.60
N MET A 152 -4.09 -10.54 37.62
CA MET A 152 -2.83 -10.02 37.14
C MET A 152 -2.66 -10.21 35.64
N PRO A 153 -1.98 -9.30 34.91
CA PRO A 153 -1.78 -9.41 33.47
C PRO A 153 -0.98 -10.64 33.07
N VAL A 154 -1.40 -11.35 32.00
CA VAL A 154 -0.61 -12.41 31.36
C VAL A 154 0.54 -11.75 30.59
N ARG A 155 1.79 -12.03 30.97
CA ARG A 155 2.97 -11.40 30.35
C ARG A 155 3.93 -12.38 29.69
N GLU A 156 3.99 -13.62 30.15
CA GLU A 156 4.96 -14.60 29.69
C GLU A 156 4.26 -15.82 29.08
N ARG A 157 4.84 -16.37 28.05
CA ARG A 157 4.40 -17.63 27.45
C ARG A 157 5.06 -18.83 28.13
N GLY A 158 4.42 -19.95 28.11
CA GLY A 158 4.94 -21.20 28.67
C GLY A 158 3.89 -21.95 29.47
N THR A 159 4.31 -23.06 30.07
CA THR A 159 3.47 -23.83 31.01
C THR A 159 3.87 -23.44 32.42
N PHE A 160 2.88 -23.03 33.20
CA PHE A 160 3.04 -22.58 34.58
C PHE A 160 2.09 -23.31 35.50
N THR A 161 2.59 -23.71 36.67
CA THR A 161 1.77 -24.23 37.75
C THR A 161 1.63 -23.15 38.82
N PHE A 162 0.40 -22.93 39.27
CA PHE A 162 0.06 -21.97 40.33
C PHE A 162 -0.45 -22.74 41.55
N ILE A 163 -0.19 -22.15 42.71
CA ILE A 163 -0.69 -22.62 44.01
C ILE A 163 -0.97 -21.39 44.91
N ALA A 164 -2.02 -21.46 45.68
CA ALA A 164 -2.27 -20.47 46.71
C ALA A 164 -1.81 -21.02 48.10
N THR A 165 -1.23 -20.18 48.92
CA THR A 165 -0.79 -20.53 50.25
C THR A 165 -1.15 -19.44 51.27
N THR A 166 -1.17 -19.83 52.56
CA THR A 166 -1.12 -18.89 53.65
C THR A 166 0.17 -19.09 54.44
N GLY A 167 0.82 -18.04 54.87
CA GLY A 167 1.96 -18.16 55.80
C GLY A 167 3.29 -18.53 55.15
N GLY A 168 3.43 -18.38 53.78
CA GLY A 168 4.72 -18.43 53.13
C GLY A 168 4.89 -19.39 51.98
N LEU A 169 6.14 -19.70 51.65
CA LEU A 169 6.55 -20.45 50.45
C LEU A 169 6.01 -21.89 50.50
N PRO A 170 5.42 -22.39 49.36
CA PRO A 170 4.92 -23.79 49.29
C PRO A 170 6.01 -24.78 49.67
N GLY A 171 5.69 -25.68 50.63
CA GLY A 171 6.59 -26.71 51.15
C GLY A 171 7.51 -26.23 52.31
N SER A 172 7.26 -25.07 52.88
CA SER A 172 8.00 -24.57 54.06
C SER A 172 7.61 -25.32 55.36
N GLY A 173 6.44 -25.91 55.41
CA GLY A 173 5.95 -26.76 56.49
C GLY A 173 4.97 -26.07 57.45
N ASP A 174 4.88 -24.77 57.39
CA ASP A 174 3.96 -23.96 58.24
C ASP A 174 2.77 -23.37 57.43
N GLU A 175 2.75 -23.58 56.11
CA GLU A 175 1.71 -23.08 55.21
C GLU A 175 0.51 -24.00 55.08
N ILE A 176 -0.65 -23.42 54.84
CA ILE A 176 -1.81 -24.15 54.31
C ILE A 176 -1.81 -23.90 52.80
N SER A 177 -1.72 -24.98 52.02
CA SER A 177 -1.62 -24.92 50.57
C SER A 177 -2.92 -25.36 49.87
N SER A 178 -3.25 -24.76 48.75
CA SER A 178 -4.34 -25.18 47.88
C SER A 178 -3.95 -26.38 46.98
N ASN A 179 -4.87 -26.82 46.16
CA ASN A 179 -4.55 -27.59 44.95
C ASN A 179 -3.63 -26.78 44.00
N GLU A 180 -2.79 -27.51 43.24
CA GLU A 180 -2.03 -26.95 42.14
C GLU A 180 -2.89 -26.82 40.89
N VAL A 181 -2.78 -25.70 40.13
CA VAL A 181 -3.44 -25.49 38.86
C VAL A 181 -2.38 -25.23 37.79
N THR A 182 -2.31 -26.08 36.78
CA THR A 182 -1.35 -25.94 35.67
C THR A 182 -2.06 -25.42 34.44
N ILE A 183 -1.52 -24.35 33.86
CA ILE A 183 -2.03 -23.69 32.63
C ILE A 183 -0.92 -23.52 31.61
N THR A 184 -1.31 -23.45 30.35
CA THR A 184 -0.41 -23.11 29.24
C THR A 184 -0.78 -21.74 28.67
N VAL A 185 0.20 -20.86 28.59
CA VAL A 185 0.09 -19.55 27.94
C VAL A 185 0.65 -19.65 26.54
N GLU A 186 -0.18 -19.39 25.55
CA GLU A 186 0.14 -19.45 24.14
C GLU A 186 0.80 -18.15 23.65
N ASP A 187 1.50 -18.22 22.52
CA ASP A 187 2.05 -17.04 21.86
C ASP A 187 0.96 -16.13 21.29
N SER A 188 1.10 -14.83 21.52
CA SER A 188 0.45 -13.84 20.70
C SER A 188 1.39 -13.44 19.55
N LYS A 189 0.88 -13.44 18.33
CA LYS A 189 1.71 -13.17 17.14
C LYS A 189 0.93 -12.50 16.02
N ILE A 190 1.68 -11.88 15.12
CA ILE A 190 1.19 -11.40 13.83
C ILE A 190 1.95 -12.11 12.71
N THR A 191 1.24 -12.44 11.63
CA THR A 191 1.85 -13.00 10.42
C THR A 191 1.36 -12.24 9.20
N LEU A 192 2.25 -12.01 8.23
CA LEU A 192 1.87 -11.63 6.88
C LEU A 192 1.70 -12.89 6.02
N GLY A 193 0.68 -12.88 5.17
CA GLY A 193 0.56 -13.81 4.07
C GLY A 193 1.58 -13.51 2.98
N GLU A 194 1.78 -14.47 2.08
CA GLU A 194 2.71 -14.34 0.97
C GLU A 194 2.34 -13.14 0.08
N ALA A 195 3.31 -12.27 -0.18
CA ALA A 195 3.14 -11.12 -1.06
C ALA A 195 3.28 -11.53 -2.54
N VAL A 196 2.54 -10.85 -3.43
CA VAL A 196 2.73 -10.98 -4.88
C VAL A 196 4.15 -10.57 -5.24
N ALA A 197 4.99 -11.51 -5.72
CA ALA A 197 6.41 -11.27 -5.95
C ALA A 197 6.70 -10.12 -6.94
N LYS A 198 5.87 -9.96 -7.99
CA LYS A 198 6.00 -8.89 -9.00
C LYS A 198 4.65 -8.29 -9.33
N ILE A 199 4.58 -6.96 -9.37
CA ILE A 199 3.36 -6.22 -9.69
C ILE A 199 3.66 -5.06 -10.66
N ASP A 200 2.71 -4.76 -11.56
CA ASP A 200 2.74 -3.50 -12.33
C ASP A 200 2.93 -2.32 -11.37
N SER A 201 3.92 -1.48 -11.66
CA SER A 201 4.29 -0.37 -10.77
C SER A 201 3.16 0.62 -10.50
N LEU A 202 2.15 0.71 -11.37
CA LEU A 202 0.96 1.56 -11.21
C LEU A 202 -0.21 0.86 -10.51
N LYS A 203 -0.05 -0.40 -10.12
CA LYS A 203 -1.04 -1.15 -9.32
C LYS A 203 -0.56 -1.29 -7.89
N ASN A 204 -1.48 -1.33 -6.96
CA ASN A 204 -1.18 -1.56 -5.55
C ASN A 204 -1.23 -3.06 -5.25
N PRO A 205 -0.21 -3.65 -4.60
CA PRO A 205 -0.31 -5.00 -4.08
C PRO A 205 -1.32 -5.05 -2.93
N THR A 206 -2.04 -6.16 -2.84
CA THR A 206 -2.79 -6.50 -1.63
C THR A 206 -1.82 -7.10 -0.62
N VAL A 207 -1.80 -6.54 0.58
CA VAL A 207 -1.08 -7.06 1.74
C VAL A 207 -2.10 -7.61 2.72
N SER A 208 -1.99 -8.86 3.08
CA SER A 208 -2.89 -9.53 4.02
C SER A 208 -2.13 -10.24 5.12
N GLY A 209 -2.84 -10.59 6.19
CA GLY A 209 -2.26 -11.31 7.31
C GLY A 209 -3.27 -11.58 8.40
N ALA A 210 -2.76 -12.05 9.54
CA ALA A 210 -3.59 -12.33 10.70
C ALA A 210 -2.81 -12.12 12.00
N ILE A 211 -3.56 -11.87 13.07
CA ILE A 211 -3.08 -11.90 14.44
C ILE A 211 -3.63 -13.15 15.17
N VAL A 212 -2.87 -13.65 16.10
CA VAL A 212 -3.26 -14.71 17.02
C VAL A 212 -3.06 -14.18 18.45
N PRO A 213 -4.06 -14.30 19.32
CA PRO A 213 -5.43 -14.77 19.10
C PRO A 213 -6.23 -13.80 18.22
N ALA A 214 -7.29 -14.32 17.58
CA ALA A 214 -8.18 -13.53 16.74
C ALA A 214 -8.90 -12.45 17.56
N ARG A 215 -8.79 -11.21 17.14
CA ARG A 215 -9.47 -10.04 17.74
C ARG A 215 -9.87 -9.07 16.65
N SER A 216 -11.07 -8.53 16.73
CA SER A 216 -11.58 -7.50 15.82
C SER A 216 -11.09 -6.10 16.21
N GLY A 217 -10.93 -5.23 15.22
CA GLY A 217 -10.63 -3.82 15.44
C GLY A 217 -9.20 -3.52 15.94
N VAL A 218 -8.29 -4.50 15.91
CA VAL A 218 -6.88 -4.28 16.29
C VAL A 218 -6.17 -3.54 15.17
N GLU A 219 -5.57 -2.40 15.50
CA GLU A 219 -4.77 -1.62 14.56
C GLU A 219 -3.47 -2.34 14.21
N VAL A 220 -3.28 -2.56 12.92
CA VAL A 220 -2.08 -3.15 12.33
C VAL A 220 -1.36 -2.10 11.50
N HIS A 221 -0.07 -1.88 11.77
CA HIS A 221 0.79 -1.07 10.95
C HIS A 221 1.50 -1.94 9.90
N ILE A 222 1.49 -1.52 8.66
CA ILE A 222 2.36 -2.06 7.62
C ILE A 222 3.55 -1.12 7.48
N GLU A 223 4.72 -1.67 7.71
CA GLU A 223 5.98 -0.94 7.65
C GLU A 223 6.83 -1.39 6.46
N VAL A 224 7.52 -0.45 5.82
CA VAL A 224 8.46 -0.71 4.73
C VAL A 224 9.89 -0.46 5.18
N LYS A 225 10.82 -1.31 4.77
CA LYS A 225 12.24 -1.15 5.04
C LYS A 225 12.84 -0.09 4.11
N ILE A 226 13.39 0.99 4.69
CA ILE A 226 14.13 2.05 4.00
C ILE A 226 15.54 2.07 4.59
N SER A 227 16.54 1.75 3.76
CA SER A 227 17.90 1.52 4.24
C SER A 227 17.91 0.45 5.36
N ASP A 228 18.30 0.80 6.56
CA ASP A 228 18.41 -0.13 7.68
C ASP A 228 17.23 -0.01 8.69
N SER A 229 16.29 0.88 8.47
CA SER A 229 15.15 1.09 9.36
C SER A 229 13.81 0.74 8.68
N TYR A 230 12.80 0.44 9.51
CA TYR A 230 11.43 0.29 9.06
C TYR A 230 10.64 1.56 9.34
N GLN A 231 9.86 2.01 8.37
CA GLN A 231 9.01 3.20 8.48
C GLN A 231 7.56 2.82 8.17
N LEU A 232 6.63 3.48 8.84
CA LEU A 232 5.20 3.28 8.62
C LEU A 232 4.86 3.63 7.16
N ALA A 233 4.25 2.68 6.46
CA ALA A 233 3.77 2.85 5.09
C ALA A 233 2.25 3.02 5.03
N ASP A 234 1.51 2.26 5.86
CA ASP A 234 0.05 2.30 5.90
C ASP A 234 -0.48 1.62 7.17
N THR A 235 -1.78 1.78 7.46
CA THR A 235 -2.46 1.15 8.60
C THR A 235 -3.76 0.47 8.14
N THR A 236 -4.15 -0.57 8.88
CA THR A 236 -5.43 -1.26 8.70
C THR A 236 -5.91 -1.81 10.04
N THR A 237 -7.11 -2.36 10.08
CA THR A 237 -7.66 -3.03 11.27
C THR A 237 -8.03 -4.48 10.96
N THR A 238 -8.02 -5.30 12.00
CA THR A 238 -8.43 -6.71 11.91
C THR A 238 -9.95 -6.88 11.92
N ASP A 239 -10.44 -7.93 11.24
CA ASP A 239 -11.81 -8.42 11.33
C ASP A 239 -12.04 -9.32 12.58
N SER A 240 -13.25 -9.86 12.72
CA SER A 240 -13.62 -10.78 13.83
C SER A 240 -12.79 -12.08 13.86
N SER A 241 -12.21 -12.47 12.75
CA SER A 241 -11.31 -13.64 12.63
C SER A 241 -9.84 -13.28 12.88
N GLY A 242 -9.56 -12.04 13.29
CA GLY A 242 -8.19 -11.53 13.46
C GLY A 242 -7.43 -11.31 12.17
N ARG A 243 -8.08 -11.39 11.01
CA ARG A 243 -7.48 -11.21 9.68
C ARG A 243 -7.51 -9.72 9.28
N PHE A 244 -6.55 -9.32 8.48
CA PHE A 244 -6.49 -7.99 7.88
C PHE A 244 -6.07 -8.06 6.42
N SER A 245 -6.47 -7.04 5.65
CA SER A 245 -6.08 -6.87 4.25
C SER A 245 -6.12 -5.40 3.89
N LEU A 246 -5.14 -4.94 3.10
CA LEU A 246 -5.13 -3.59 2.55
C LEU A 246 -4.46 -3.52 1.18
N SER A 247 -4.76 -2.47 0.42
CA SER A 247 -4.15 -2.15 -0.88
C SER A 247 -3.01 -1.16 -0.67
N LEU A 248 -1.76 -1.63 -0.69
CA LEU A 248 -0.59 -0.83 -0.32
C LEU A 248 -0.14 0.10 -1.45
N GLY A 249 -0.37 1.41 -1.28
CA GLY A 249 0.00 2.45 -2.26
C GLY A 249 1.48 2.83 -2.26
N TYR A 250 2.26 2.42 -1.27
CA TYR A 250 3.67 2.82 -1.11
C TYR A 250 4.52 2.50 -2.34
N GLY A 251 5.30 3.51 -2.79
CA GLY A 251 6.19 3.37 -3.96
C GLY A 251 5.48 3.29 -5.31
N ASN A 252 4.20 3.63 -5.40
CA ASN A 252 3.45 3.64 -6.66
C ASN A 252 4.20 4.43 -7.74
N GLY A 253 4.29 3.87 -8.94
CA GLY A 253 5.04 4.40 -10.08
C GLY A 253 6.55 4.11 -10.06
N SER A 254 7.16 3.71 -8.95
CA SER A 254 8.58 3.36 -8.90
C SER A 254 8.89 2.00 -9.52
N LEU A 255 10.14 1.75 -9.84
CA LEU A 255 10.65 0.44 -10.31
C LEU A 255 11.66 -0.06 -9.27
N ALA A 256 11.17 -0.56 -8.13
CA ALA A 256 11.98 -0.99 -7.01
C ALA A 256 11.40 -2.22 -6.31
N THR A 257 12.24 -2.91 -5.56
CA THR A 257 11.84 -3.98 -4.65
C THR A 257 11.68 -3.41 -3.25
N TYR A 258 10.59 -3.80 -2.59
CA TYR A 258 10.23 -3.37 -1.25
C TYR A 258 10.15 -4.58 -0.33
N ARG A 259 10.72 -4.45 0.87
CA ARG A 259 10.54 -5.39 1.98
C ARG A 259 9.57 -4.75 2.97
N ILE A 260 8.54 -5.51 3.35
CA ILE A 260 7.50 -5.07 4.28
C ILE A 260 7.39 -6.02 5.47
N ARG A 261 6.84 -5.53 6.56
CA ARG A 261 6.42 -6.30 7.72
C ARG A 261 5.15 -5.70 8.34
N GLY A 262 4.41 -6.52 9.06
CA GLY A 262 3.27 -6.07 9.86
C GLY A 262 3.69 -5.91 11.32
N THR A 263 3.10 -4.93 12.03
CA THR A 263 3.26 -4.80 13.48
C THR A 263 1.92 -4.43 14.13
N TYR A 264 1.68 -4.91 15.35
CA TYR A 264 0.55 -4.48 16.16
C TYR A 264 0.97 -4.34 17.64
N LYS A 265 0.20 -3.59 18.44
CA LYS A 265 0.44 -3.46 19.88
C LYS A 265 -0.46 -4.41 20.65
N ALA A 266 0.14 -5.36 21.37
CA ALA A 266 -0.59 -6.19 22.30
C ALA A 266 -0.99 -5.35 23.54
N PRO A 267 -2.16 -5.61 24.17
CA PRO A 267 -2.70 -4.78 25.26
C PRO A 267 -1.74 -4.60 26.46
N ASN A 268 -1.03 -5.64 26.84
CA ASN A 268 -0.17 -5.66 28.04
C ASN A 268 1.32 -5.45 27.71
N ARG A 269 1.66 -4.96 26.50
CA ARG A 269 3.03 -4.79 26.05
C ARG A 269 3.32 -3.35 25.59
N ASP A 270 4.46 -2.80 25.95
CA ASP A 270 4.84 -1.45 25.53
C ASP A 270 5.35 -1.39 24.09
N ARG A 271 6.00 -2.46 23.62
CA ARG A 271 6.50 -2.56 22.25
C ARG A 271 5.48 -3.27 21.34
N ARG A 272 5.58 -3.00 20.04
CA ARG A 272 4.76 -3.70 19.02
C ARG A 272 5.31 -5.10 18.73
N GLU A 273 4.41 -6.05 18.52
CA GLU A 273 4.74 -7.34 17.93
C GLU A 273 5.06 -7.18 16.45
N VAL A 274 5.94 -8.04 15.93
CA VAL A 274 6.50 -7.95 14.58
C VAL A 274 6.27 -9.27 13.84
N SER A 275 5.76 -9.19 12.62
CA SER A 275 5.54 -10.36 11.74
C SER A 275 6.83 -10.85 11.06
N ASN A 276 6.70 -11.95 10.29
CA ASN A 276 7.61 -12.25 9.19
C ASN A 276 7.69 -11.06 8.22
N SER A 277 8.77 -11.04 7.42
CA SER A 277 8.93 -10.03 6.35
C SER A 277 8.60 -10.63 5.00
N GLU A 278 7.87 -9.86 4.17
CA GLU A 278 7.56 -10.19 2.79
C GLU A 278 8.21 -9.20 1.84
N THR A 279 8.36 -9.60 0.56
CA THR A 279 8.94 -8.73 -0.46
C THR A 279 8.08 -8.70 -1.72
N PHE A 280 7.96 -7.52 -2.34
CA PHE A 280 7.37 -7.38 -3.67
C PHE A 280 8.21 -6.44 -4.54
N THR A 281 8.18 -6.67 -5.86
CA THR A 281 8.90 -5.83 -6.83
C THR A 281 7.91 -5.13 -7.74
N ARG A 282 7.99 -3.81 -7.82
CA ARG A 282 7.27 -3.00 -8.80
C ARG A 282 8.01 -3.03 -10.12
N ILE A 283 7.37 -3.54 -11.18
CA ILE A 283 7.96 -3.73 -12.50
C ILE A 283 7.30 -2.84 -13.55
N ALA A 284 8.04 -2.57 -14.63
CA ALA A 284 7.53 -1.88 -15.81
C ALA A 284 6.66 -2.82 -16.65
N VAL A 285 5.39 -2.49 -16.77
CA VAL A 285 4.42 -3.21 -17.62
C VAL A 285 3.77 -2.20 -18.53
N ILE A 286 3.68 -2.48 -19.85
CA ILE A 286 3.03 -1.58 -20.83
C ILE A 286 1.53 -1.41 -20.53
N ASN A 287 0.87 -2.46 -20.03
CA ASN A 287 -0.54 -2.49 -19.66
C ASN A 287 -1.44 -1.71 -20.67
N ALA A 288 -1.30 -2.03 -21.94
CA ALA A 288 -2.03 -1.37 -23.01
C ALA A 288 -3.51 -1.79 -23.02
N VAL A 289 -4.39 -0.80 -23.12
CA VAL A 289 -5.84 -0.98 -23.28
C VAL A 289 -6.26 -0.18 -24.51
N VAL A 290 -6.96 -0.83 -25.45
CA VAL A 290 -7.48 -0.21 -26.67
C VAL A 290 -8.98 -0.14 -26.56
N THR A 291 -9.52 1.07 -26.73
CA THR A 291 -10.97 1.32 -26.76
C THR A 291 -11.38 2.03 -28.03
N GLN A 292 -12.65 1.91 -28.42
CA GLN A 292 -13.23 2.76 -29.46
C GLN A 292 -13.11 4.21 -29.02
N THR A 293 -12.58 5.08 -29.89
CA THR A 293 -12.55 6.51 -29.60
C THR A 293 -13.97 7.08 -29.63
N THR A 294 -14.33 7.79 -28.58
CA THR A 294 -15.63 8.47 -28.48
C THR A 294 -15.58 9.88 -29.05
N PRO A 295 -16.71 10.46 -29.49
CA PRO A 295 -16.76 11.87 -29.92
C PRO A 295 -16.25 12.84 -28.86
N ALA A 296 -16.53 12.59 -27.57
CA ALA A 296 -16.06 13.43 -26.46
C ALA A 296 -14.52 13.42 -26.31
N GLU A 297 -13.85 12.30 -26.61
CA GLU A 297 -12.39 12.23 -26.56
C GLU A 297 -11.70 13.06 -27.65
N VAL A 298 -12.40 13.44 -28.70
CA VAL A 298 -11.87 14.21 -29.84
C VAL A 298 -12.66 15.49 -30.11
N GLU A 299 -13.45 15.95 -29.17
CA GLU A 299 -14.35 17.12 -29.29
C GLU A 299 -13.65 18.37 -29.85
N THR A 300 -12.41 18.64 -29.42
CA THR A 300 -11.63 19.80 -29.87
C THR A 300 -10.58 19.47 -30.95
N THR A 301 -10.40 18.19 -31.25
CA THR A 301 -9.40 17.71 -32.23
C THR A 301 -10.02 17.14 -33.50
N TYR A 302 -11.34 16.97 -33.54
CA TYR A 302 -12.09 16.53 -34.70
C TYR A 302 -13.17 17.55 -35.08
N HIS A 303 -13.36 17.77 -36.36
CA HIS A 303 -14.45 18.57 -36.92
C HIS A 303 -14.90 18.01 -38.28
N ALA A 304 -16.04 18.43 -38.78
CA ALA A 304 -16.48 18.05 -40.10
C ALA A 304 -15.44 18.46 -41.17
N GLY A 305 -15.14 17.55 -42.11
CA GLY A 305 -14.10 17.72 -43.11
C GLY A 305 -12.74 17.13 -42.73
N CYS A 306 -12.57 16.58 -41.53
CA CYS A 306 -11.40 15.75 -41.22
C CYS A 306 -11.36 14.47 -42.03
N PRO A 307 -10.17 13.98 -42.45
CA PRO A 307 -10.04 12.78 -43.30
C PRO A 307 -10.55 11.49 -42.64
N VAL A 308 -10.48 11.40 -41.30
CA VAL A 308 -10.96 10.25 -40.48
C VAL A 308 -11.80 10.77 -39.34
N GLY A 309 -12.83 10.00 -38.98
CA GLY A 309 -13.71 10.29 -37.85
C GLY A 309 -13.42 9.42 -36.63
N PRO A 310 -14.15 9.65 -35.53
CA PRO A 310 -14.01 8.85 -34.29
C PRO A 310 -14.16 7.33 -34.51
N SER A 311 -14.99 6.91 -35.48
CA SER A 311 -15.20 5.49 -35.84
C SER A 311 -13.93 4.80 -36.35
N ASP A 312 -13.06 5.55 -37.03
CA ASP A 312 -11.81 5.04 -37.60
C ASP A 312 -10.64 5.06 -36.62
N LEU A 313 -10.85 5.68 -35.46
CA LEU A 313 -9.83 5.90 -34.43
C LEU A 313 -9.97 4.96 -33.25
N ARG A 314 -8.86 4.74 -32.56
CA ARG A 314 -8.80 4.02 -31.26
C ARG A 314 -8.02 4.84 -30.26
N THR A 315 -8.56 4.87 -29.05
CA THR A 315 -7.84 5.40 -27.88
C THR A 315 -7.01 4.28 -27.30
N VAL A 316 -5.69 4.46 -27.31
CA VAL A 316 -4.69 3.51 -26.79
C VAL A 316 -4.14 4.05 -25.49
N ALA A 317 -4.63 3.55 -24.37
CA ALA A 317 -4.10 3.88 -23.05
C ALA A 317 -3.00 2.89 -22.68
N MET A 318 -1.81 3.38 -22.30
CA MET A 318 -0.65 2.55 -21.96
C MET A 318 0.26 3.20 -20.93
N ASN A 319 1.07 2.38 -20.25
CA ASN A 319 2.04 2.88 -19.30
C ASN A 319 3.33 3.29 -20.01
N PHE A 320 3.98 4.33 -19.50
CA PHE A 320 5.27 4.80 -19.99
C PHE A 320 6.23 5.17 -18.87
N TYR A 321 7.55 5.21 -19.15
CA TYR A 321 8.57 5.62 -18.21
C TYR A 321 8.83 7.11 -18.30
N GLY A 322 8.58 7.82 -17.18
CA GLY A 322 8.64 9.28 -17.11
C GLY A 322 10.05 9.86 -17.02
N ARG A 323 10.15 11.17 -17.21
CA ARG A 323 11.40 11.92 -17.02
C ARG A 323 11.83 11.97 -15.54
N ASP A 324 10.89 11.85 -14.64
CA ASP A 324 11.09 11.71 -13.18
C ASP A 324 11.53 10.33 -12.74
N LYS A 325 11.78 9.41 -13.69
CA LYS A 325 12.16 8.01 -13.46
C LYS A 325 11.05 7.18 -12.78
N LYS A 326 9.81 7.59 -12.93
CA LYS A 326 8.63 6.84 -12.49
C LYS A 326 7.80 6.39 -13.68
N MET A 327 6.95 5.38 -13.44
CA MET A 327 5.95 4.96 -14.40
C MET A 327 4.73 5.87 -14.32
N HIS A 328 4.14 6.14 -15.47
CA HIS A 328 2.93 6.93 -15.63
C HIS A 328 1.97 6.23 -16.58
N ARG A 329 0.69 6.58 -16.49
CA ARG A 329 -0.34 6.22 -17.46
C ARG A 329 -0.53 7.34 -18.46
N GLY A 330 -0.54 7.01 -19.74
CA GLY A 330 -0.84 7.95 -20.83
C GLY A 330 -1.77 7.34 -21.84
N LEU A 331 -2.16 8.14 -22.85
CA LEU A 331 -2.95 7.68 -23.96
C LEU A 331 -2.57 8.39 -25.28
N LEU A 332 -2.76 7.68 -26.38
CA LEU A 332 -2.69 8.20 -27.74
C LEU A 332 -3.99 7.85 -28.47
N VAL A 333 -4.46 8.74 -29.33
CA VAL A 333 -5.56 8.45 -30.27
C VAL A 333 -4.94 8.23 -31.63
N VAL A 334 -5.10 7.03 -32.19
CA VAL A 334 -4.48 6.63 -33.46
C VAL A 334 -5.49 5.96 -34.37
N ARG A 335 -5.20 5.89 -35.66
CA ARG A 335 -6.04 5.12 -36.62
C ARG A 335 -6.06 3.64 -36.20
N SER A 336 -7.23 3.01 -36.35
CA SER A 336 -7.54 1.69 -35.79
C SER A 336 -6.58 0.58 -36.21
N ASP A 337 -6.09 0.62 -37.44
CA ASP A 337 -5.18 -0.36 -38.03
C ASP A 337 -3.73 -0.25 -37.53
N LEU A 338 -3.37 0.84 -36.83
CA LEU A 338 -1.99 1.09 -36.36
C LEU A 338 -1.78 0.80 -34.86
N THR A 339 -2.82 0.38 -34.17
CA THR A 339 -2.78 0.18 -32.70
C THR A 339 -1.71 -0.81 -32.26
N THR A 340 -1.56 -1.91 -32.98
CA THR A 340 -0.59 -2.98 -32.67
C THR A 340 0.85 -2.50 -32.81
N GLU A 341 1.17 -1.82 -33.91
CA GLU A 341 2.49 -1.28 -34.22
C GLU A 341 2.91 -0.23 -33.20
N VAL A 342 1.98 0.66 -32.84
CA VAL A 342 2.17 1.70 -31.83
C VAL A 342 2.45 1.05 -30.46
N ILE A 343 1.60 0.13 -29.99
CA ILE A 343 1.78 -0.55 -28.72
C ILE A 343 3.12 -1.29 -28.66
N ARG A 344 3.48 -2.03 -29.71
CA ARG A 344 4.77 -2.76 -29.77
C ARG A 344 5.95 -1.82 -29.74
N SER A 345 5.86 -0.65 -30.38
CA SER A 345 6.92 0.35 -30.43
C SER A 345 7.13 0.99 -29.05
N PHE A 346 6.04 1.39 -28.38
CA PHE A 346 6.11 1.94 -27.03
C PHE A 346 6.49 0.90 -25.98
N LYS A 347 6.11 -0.39 -26.16
CA LYS A 347 6.60 -1.49 -25.30
C LYS A 347 8.13 -1.65 -25.42
N THR A 348 8.68 -1.53 -26.62
CA THR A 348 10.14 -1.54 -26.86
C THR A 348 10.79 -0.34 -26.16
N ALA A 349 10.26 0.86 -26.33
CA ALA A 349 10.74 2.08 -25.66
C ALA A 349 10.72 1.94 -24.13
N LEU A 350 9.65 1.37 -23.57
CA LEU A 350 9.52 1.11 -22.14
C LEU A 350 10.57 0.09 -21.65
N GLY A 351 10.80 -0.98 -22.39
CA GLY A 351 11.82 -1.99 -22.06
C GLY A 351 13.23 -1.39 -21.95
N HIS A 352 13.51 -0.37 -22.73
CA HIS A 352 14.78 0.38 -22.72
C HIS A 352 14.72 1.68 -21.87
N ARG A 353 13.65 1.86 -21.08
CA ARG A 353 13.46 3.02 -20.19
C ARG A 353 13.60 4.38 -20.91
N PHE A 354 13.14 4.44 -22.18
CA PHE A 354 13.06 5.71 -22.91
C PHE A 354 12.11 6.65 -22.16
N ARG A 355 12.57 7.87 -21.89
CA ARG A 355 11.83 8.83 -21.03
C ARG A 355 10.86 9.66 -21.85
N ILE A 356 9.58 9.53 -21.53
CA ILE A 356 8.50 10.34 -22.09
C ILE A 356 8.07 11.38 -21.04
N ALA A 357 7.87 12.63 -21.50
CA ALA A 357 7.51 13.72 -20.57
C ALA A 357 6.04 13.66 -20.17
N LYS A 358 5.17 13.60 -21.17
CA LYS A 358 3.71 13.48 -21.03
C LYS A 358 3.16 12.71 -22.23
N MET A 359 2.00 12.13 -22.05
CA MET A 359 1.25 11.43 -23.12
C MET A 359 -0.24 11.59 -22.81
N LYS A 360 -0.81 12.74 -23.16
CA LYS A 360 -2.21 13.10 -22.95
C LYS A 360 -2.90 13.34 -24.28
N ASN A 361 -4.21 13.10 -24.33
CA ASN A 361 -5.02 13.45 -25.48
C ASN A 361 -4.88 14.95 -25.77
N PRO A 362 -4.61 15.37 -27.04
CA PRO A 362 -4.59 16.79 -27.43
C PRO A 362 -5.88 17.55 -27.11
N ASN A 363 -6.99 16.85 -26.97
CA ASN A 363 -8.29 17.40 -26.56
C ASN A 363 -8.20 18.20 -25.26
N VAL A 364 -7.34 17.80 -24.29
CA VAL A 364 -7.15 18.53 -23.02
C VAL A 364 -6.39 19.85 -23.19
N TYR A 365 -5.85 20.12 -24.39
CA TYR A 365 -5.21 21.38 -24.77
C TYR A 365 -6.07 22.17 -25.78
N GLY A 366 -7.36 21.82 -25.91
CA GLY A 366 -8.26 22.44 -26.89
C GLY A 366 -7.86 22.17 -28.34
N GLY A 367 -7.12 21.09 -28.64
CA GLY A 367 -6.58 20.84 -29.96
C GLY A 367 -5.46 21.81 -30.39
N ASN A 368 -5.05 22.74 -29.52
CA ASN A 368 -4.02 23.75 -29.82
C ASN A 368 -2.62 23.13 -29.78
N ASP A 369 -2.03 22.97 -30.95
CA ASP A 369 -0.76 22.27 -31.10
C ASP A 369 0.44 23.00 -30.49
N PRO A 370 0.64 24.30 -30.71
CA PRO A 370 1.67 25.07 -30.01
C PRO A 370 1.63 24.89 -28.49
N VAL A 371 0.43 24.95 -27.88
CA VAL A 371 0.25 24.80 -26.43
C VAL A 371 0.64 23.40 -25.96
N GLN A 372 0.22 22.36 -26.68
CA GLN A 372 0.60 20.99 -26.29
C GLN A 372 2.09 20.71 -26.50
N MET A 373 2.72 21.29 -27.53
CA MET A 373 4.16 21.17 -27.74
C MET A 373 4.94 21.83 -26.60
N GLU A 374 4.58 23.04 -26.17
CA GLU A 374 5.19 23.73 -25.03
C GLU A 374 4.98 22.98 -23.72
N ALA A 375 3.81 22.31 -23.55
CA ALA A 375 3.53 21.42 -22.44
C ALA A 375 4.34 20.10 -22.48
N ASN A 376 5.15 19.90 -23.55
CA ASN A 376 5.95 18.71 -23.80
C ASN A 376 5.09 17.43 -23.90
N ASN A 377 3.95 17.51 -24.57
CA ASN A 377 3.00 16.42 -24.69
C ASN A 377 3.29 15.57 -25.93
N SER A 378 3.52 14.29 -25.74
CA SER A 378 3.52 13.30 -26.85
C SER A 378 2.08 13.02 -27.25
N SER A 379 1.78 13.07 -28.54
CA SER A 379 0.41 13.03 -29.07
C SER A 379 0.35 12.33 -30.43
N ALA A 380 -0.88 12.06 -30.91
CA ALA A 380 -1.07 11.47 -32.22
C ALA A 380 -2.18 12.20 -32.99
N PHE A 381 -3.44 11.74 -32.97
CA PHE A 381 -4.52 12.37 -33.74
C PHE A 381 -4.78 13.81 -33.28
N ASN A 382 -4.80 14.71 -34.24
CA ASN A 382 -5.20 16.11 -34.10
C ASN A 382 -5.47 16.70 -35.48
N CYS A 383 -6.73 16.87 -35.85
CA CYS A 383 -7.14 17.35 -37.18
C CYS A 383 -6.99 18.89 -37.25
N ARG A 384 -5.94 19.33 -37.90
CA ARG A 384 -5.55 20.75 -37.99
C ARG A 384 -4.64 21.02 -39.18
N GLN A 385 -4.37 22.26 -39.47
CA GLN A 385 -3.31 22.68 -40.38
C GLN A 385 -1.92 22.48 -39.73
N VAL A 386 -0.87 22.36 -40.53
CA VAL A 386 0.52 22.30 -40.08
C VAL A 386 0.88 23.63 -39.41
N VAL A 387 1.50 23.55 -38.22
CA VAL A 387 2.01 24.75 -37.52
C VAL A 387 3.02 25.48 -38.41
N GLY A 388 2.80 26.77 -38.62
CA GLY A 388 3.61 27.59 -39.53
C GLY A 388 3.28 27.43 -41.03
N ASN A 389 2.28 26.58 -41.39
CA ASN A 389 1.80 26.48 -42.77
C ASN A 389 0.27 26.24 -42.81
N PRO A 390 -0.52 27.33 -42.88
CA PRO A 390 -1.99 27.24 -42.84
C PRO A 390 -2.62 26.67 -44.11
N TYR A 391 -1.83 26.44 -45.16
CA TYR A 391 -2.32 25.91 -46.47
C TYR A 391 -2.16 24.38 -46.59
N LYS A 392 -1.60 23.72 -45.59
CA LYS A 392 -1.34 22.30 -45.59
C LYS A 392 -2.00 21.60 -44.40
N LEU A 393 -2.86 20.62 -44.70
CA LEU A 393 -3.42 19.76 -43.64
C LEU A 393 -2.31 18.92 -43.01
N SER A 394 -2.31 18.83 -41.69
CA SER A 394 -1.33 18.05 -40.93
C SER A 394 -1.55 16.55 -41.12
N PRO A 395 -0.49 15.73 -41.23
CA PRO A 395 -0.60 14.25 -41.24
C PRO A 395 -1.24 13.70 -39.96
N HIS A 396 -1.23 14.43 -38.86
CA HIS A 396 -1.95 14.08 -37.63
C HIS A 396 -3.46 13.99 -37.82
N SER A 397 -4.01 14.69 -38.83
CA SER A 397 -5.43 14.66 -39.16
C SER A 397 -5.92 13.28 -39.66
N TYR A 398 -5.01 12.41 -40.05
CA TYR A 398 -5.29 11.04 -40.51
C TYR A 398 -5.15 10.00 -39.39
N GLY A 399 -4.74 10.38 -38.16
CA GLY A 399 -4.45 9.44 -37.10
C GLY A 399 -3.22 8.54 -37.33
N THR A 400 -2.38 8.88 -38.32
CA THR A 400 -1.23 8.10 -38.79
C THR A 400 0.11 8.68 -38.32
N SER A 401 0.08 9.76 -37.55
CA SER A 401 1.30 10.45 -37.08
C SER A 401 1.36 10.47 -35.56
N ILE A 402 2.59 10.48 -35.05
CA ILE A 402 2.89 10.51 -33.62
C ILE A 402 4.01 11.51 -33.38
N ASP A 403 3.80 12.44 -32.45
CA ASP A 403 4.83 13.33 -31.92
C ASP A 403 5.27 12.87 -30.54
N VAL A 404 6.59 12.87 -30.27
CA VAL A 404 7.17 12.38 -29.04
C VAL A 404 8.09 13.44 -28.41
N ASN A 405 7.77 13.84 -27.17
CA ASN A 405 8.58 14.80 -26.40
C ASN A 405 8.94 16.08 -27.19
N PRO A 406 7.99 16.90 -27.59
CA PRO A 406 8.24 18.07 -28.46
C PRO A 406 9.37 18.98 -27.99
N VAL A 407 9.49 19.20 -26.67
CA VAL A 407 10.57 20.04 -26.12
C VAL A 407 11.95 19.43 -26.35
N GLN A 408 12.11 18.11 -26.16
CA GLN A 408 13.39 17.43 -26.42
C GLN A 408 13.63 17.15 -27.91
N ASN A 409 12.59 17.26 -28.71
CA ASN A 409 12.61 16.94 -30.15
C ASN A 409 11.91 18.03 -30.95
N PRO A 410 12.46 19.27 -30.96
CA PRO A 410 11.78 20.41 -31.58
C PRO A 410 11.61 20.23 -33.09
N TYR A 411 10.56 20.89 -33.61
CA TYR A 411 10.20 20.98 -35.02
C TYR A 411 10.67 22.30 -35.59
N ARG A 412 11.23 22.30 -36.81
CA ARG A 412 11.57 23.50 -37.57
C ARG A 412 10.57 23.69 -38.71
N ASP A 413 9.79 24.78 -38.68
CA ASP A 413 8.78 25.09 -39.69
C ASP A 413 9.40 25.59 -41.01
N VAL A 414 8.54 25.79 -42.02
CA VAL A 414 8.94 26.26 -43.38
C VAL A 414 9.61 27.66 -43.37
N ASN A 415 9.31 28.45 -42.33
CA ASN A 415 9.88 29.79 -42.17
C ASN A 415 11.20 29.77 -41.37
N GLY A 416 11.64 28.55 -40.97
CA GLY A 416 12.88 28.37 -40.22
C GLY A 416 12.74 28.55 -38.71
N LYS A 417 11.53 28.81 -38.18
CA LYS A 417 11.24 28.94 -36.75
C LYS A 417 11.18 27.58 -36.09
N TRP A 418 11.75 27.47 -34.90
CA TRP A 418 11.69 26.25 -34.10
C TRP A 418 10.50 26.27 -33.13
N TRP A 419 9.83 25.14 -33.01
CA TRP A 419 8.69 24.88 -32.12
C TRP A 419 8.95 23.63 -31.27
N PRO A 420 8.57 23.62 -29.97
CA PRO A 420 8.13 24.78 -29.21
C PRO A 420 9.31 25.73 -28.87
N GLU A 421 8.99 26.95 -28.41
CA GLU A 421 10.00 27.95 -28.02
C GLU A 421 10.96 27.43 -26.93
N ASN A 422 10.41 26.73 -25.92
CA ASN A 422 11.16 26.11 -24.83
C ASN A 422 11.94 24.85 -25.26
N GLY A 423 11.85 24.44 -26.53
CA GLY A 423 12.66 23.38 -27.15
C GLY A 423 14.04 23.86 -27.64
N LYS A 424 14.31 25.20 -27.65
CA LYS A 424 15.59 25.75 -28.12
C LYS A 424 16.83 25.08 -27.56
N PRO A 425 16.93 24.73 -26.24
CA PRO A 425 18.11 24.06 -25.69
C PRO A 425 18.39 22.68 -26.32
N TYR A 426 17.43 22.11 -27.05
CA TYR A 426 17.52 20.78 -27.66
C TYR A 426 17.71 20.80 -29.18
N ILE A 427 17.88 21.98 -29.79
CA ILE A 427 18.22 22.11 -31.21
C ILE A 427 19.61 21.51 -31.48
N ASP A 428 20.56 21.77 -30.58
CA ASP A 428 21.81 21.05 -30.55
C ASP A 428 21.54 19.61 -30.05
N ARG A 429 21.86 18.64 -30.90
CA ARG A 429 21.63 17.22 -30.68
C ARG A 429 22.81 16.51 -30.02
N SER A 430 23.88 17.22 -29.66
CA SER A 430 25.06 16.69 -29.00
C SER A 430 25.36 17.45 -27.69
N PRO A 431 25.56 16.73 -26.56
CA PRO A 431 25.33 15.30 -26.38
C PRO A 431 23.85 14.92 -26.39
N VAL A 432 23.55 13.66 -26.72
CA VAL A 432 22.17 13.15 -26.63
C VAL A 432 21.72 13.10 -25.18
N ARG A 433 20.60 13.76 -24.89
CA ARG A 433 20.01 13.85 -23.55
C ARG A 433 18.75 13.02 -23.43
N ALA A 434 18.35 12.72 -22.20
CA ALA A 434 17.18 11.86 -21.92
C ALA A 434 15.89 12.42 -22.57
N GLY A 435 15.20 11.57 -23.32
CA GLY A 435 13.99 11.90 -24.06
C GLY A 435 14.22 12.44 -25.47
N MET A 436 15.47 12.68 -25.88
CA MET A 436 15.81 12.99 -27.27
C MET A 436 15.72 11.75 -28.15
N LEU A 437 15.15 11.91 -29.33
CA LEU A 437 15.11 10.91 -30.38
C LEU A 437 16.33 11.04 -31.28
N THR A 438 16.90 9.93 -31.69
CA THR A 438 17.93 9.81 -32.73
C THR A 438 17.53 8.71 -33.69
N LYS A 439 18.21 8.58 -34.83
CA LYS A 439 17.96 7.48 -35.75
C LYS A 439 18.22 6.07 -35.15
N TYR A 440 18.96 6.02 -34.02
CA TYR A 440 19.33 4.80 -33.29
C TYR A 440 18.55 4.62 -31.96
N SER A 441 17.61 5.51 -31.65
CA SER A 441 16.75 5.32 -30.49
C SER A 441 15.85 4.11 -30.71
N TYR A 442 15.72 3.21 -29.73
CA TYR A 442 14.91 1.99 -29.84
C TYR A 442 13.47 2.27 -30.29
N LEU A 443 12.87 3.39 -29.83
CA LEU A 443 11.55 3.82 -30.29
C LEU A 443 11.57 4.15 -31.78
N THR A 444 12.59 4.93 -32.23
CA THR A 444 12.73 5.31 -33.64
C THR A 444 12.94 4.11 -34.56
N GLU A 445 13.86 3.22 -34.18
CA GLU A 445 14.11 1.99 -34.96
C GLU A 445 12.87 1.12 -35.03
N LYS A 446 12.15 0.97 -33.91
CA LYS A 446 10.95 0.12 -33.87
C LYS A 446 9.79 0.70 -34.69
N LEU A 447 9.50 2.00 -34.58
CA LEU A 447 8.49 2.66 -35.41
C LEU A 447 8.87 2.56 -36.91
N ARG A 448 10.13 2.82 -37.26
CA ARG A 448 10.61 2.68 -38.65
C ARG A 448 10.47 1.25 -39.18
N SER A 449 10.65 0.22 -38.36
CA SER A 449 10.41 -1.17 -38.78
C SER A 449 8.93 -1.48 -39.09
N TYR A 450 8.03 -0.56 -38.78
CA TYR A 450 6.60 -0.59 -39.08
C TYR A 450 6.19 0.51 -40.08
N ASN A 451 7.09 0.92 -40.96
CA ASN A 451 6.87 1.92 -42.00
C ASN A 451 6.52 3.33 -41.51
N PHE A 452 6.85 3.67 -40.24
CA PHE A 452 6.80 5.06 -39.80
C PHE A 452 8.07 5.78 -40.22
N PHE A 453 7.93 6.89 -40.94
CA PHE A 453 9.04 7.74 -41.33
C PHE A 453 9.35 8.77 -40.25
N TRP A 454 10.62 8.91 -39.84
CA TRP A 454 11.00 9.87 -38.80
C TRP A 454 11.38 11.22 -39.42
N GLY A 455 10.71 12.29 -39.02
CA GLY A 455 10.93 13.65 -39.53
C GLY A 455 12.29 14.24 -39.19
N GLY A 456 13.03 13.66 -38.23
CA GLY A 456 14.43 14.01 -37.97
C GLY A 456 15.39 13.74 -39.14
N LEU A 457 14.96 13.00 -40.17
CA LEU A 457 15.69 12.75 -41.40
C LEU A 457 15.31 13.70 -42.54
N TRP A 458 14.30 14.55 -42.35
CA TRP A 458 13.86 15.48 -43.39
C TRP A 458 14.89 16.60 -43.62
N TYR A 459 14.97 17.09 -44.85
CA TYR A 459 15.82 18.23 -45.25
C TYR A 459 15.06 19.04 -46.30
N PRO A 460 15.09 20.40 -46.19
CA PRO A 460 15.77 21.25 -45.22
C PRO A 460 15.03 21.37 -43.87
N GLY A 461 13.74 21.04 -43.77
CA GLY A 461 12.94 21.10 -42.55
C GLY A 461 13.15 19.89 -41.68
N ARG A 462 13.53 20.08 -40.42
CA ARG A 462 13.71 19.01 -39.45
C ARG A 462 12.54 18.98 -38.49
N ASP A 463 11.97 17.78 -38.31
CA ASP A 463 10.93 17.55 -37.30
C ASP A 463 11.33 16.38 -36.42
N TYR A 464 12.07 16.69 -35.35
CA TYR A 464 12.63 15.65 -34.51
C TYR A 464 11.58 14.90 -33.68
N GLN A 465 10.40 15.49 -33.38
CA GLN A 465 9.32 14.83 -32.65
C GLN A 465 8.52 13.85 -33.49
N HIS A 466 8.43 14.08 -34.81
CA HIS A 466 7.41 13.54 -35.70
C HIS A 466 7.75 12.18 -36.30
N PHE A 467 6.77 11.30 -36.26
CA PHE A 467 6.73 10.05 -37.00
C PHE A 467 5.46 10.01 -37.85
N GLU A 468 5.57 9.66 -39.12
CA GLU A 468 4.45 9.56 -40.07
C GLU A 468 4.43 8.17 -40.72
N TYR A 469 3.31 7.46 -40.60
CA TYR A 469 3.12 6.17 -41.29
C TYR A 469 2.98 6.36 -42.78
N ARG A 470 3.70 5.57 -43.56
CA ARG A 470 3.76 5.63 -45.05
C ARG A 470 3.61 4.24 -45.65
N GLY A 471 2.67 3.43 -45.14
CA GLY A 471 2.33 2.10 -45.67
C GLY A 471 0.97 2.08 -46.28
#